data_661b090136154dd27f89f5afd427b58d
#
_entry.id   661b090136154dd27f89f5afd427b58d
#
_cell.length_a   1.000
_cell.length_b   1.000
_cell.length_c   1.000
_cell.angle_alpha   90.00
_cell.angle_beta   90.00
_cell.angle_gamma   90.00
#
_symmetry.space_group_name_H-M   'P 1'
#
loop_
_entity.id
_entity.type
_entity.pdbx_description
1 polymer ?
#
loop_
_entity_poly.entity_id
_entity_poly.type
_entity_poly.pdbx_seq_one_letter_code
_entity_poly.pdbx_strand_id
1 'polypeptide(L)'
;NKPNHDVVIVGWDDDFSKDYFNDKTIKGNGAFICVNSWGESFGDKGIFYISYYDDRIGSNNVCYTKVEDTNNYDNIYQSDLCGFTGSMGFEGSSSVYFANVYQGKIMKNLTL
;
A
#
# COMPACT_ATOMS: atom_id res chain seq x y z
N ASN A 1 -7.10 7.30 -16.88
CA ASN A 1 -5.85 7.31 -16.11
C ASN A 1 -5.71 5.99 -15.37
N LYS A 2 -4.51 5.39 -15.39
CA LYS A 2 -4.20 4.20 -14.60
C LYS A 2 -3.97 4.59 -13.14
N PRO A 3 -4.26 3.71 -12.15
CA PRO A 3 -3.81 3.89 -10.79
C PRO A 3 -2.29 4.10 -10.75
N ASN A 4 -1.83 4.99 -9.89
CA ASN A 4 -0.42 5.38 -9.81
C ASN A 4 0.10 5.42 -8.37
N HIS A 5 -0.72 5.03 -7.41
CA HIS A 5 -0.38 5.04 -6.00
C HIS A 5 -1.15 3.94 -5.27
N ASP A 6 -0.48 3.29 -4.33
CA ASP A 6 -1.05 2.26 -3.49
C ASP A 6 -1.22 2.79 -2.06
N VAL A 7 -2.35 2.45 -1.45
CA VAL A 7 -2.68 2.80 -0.08
C VAL A 7 -3.31 1.60 0.63
N VAL A 8 -3.28 1.59 1.95
CA VAL A 8 -3.90 0.53 2.74
C VAL A 8 -5.24 1.02 3.29
N ILE A 9 -6.33 0.33 2.96
CA ILE A 9 -7.64 0.55 3.59
C ILE A 9 -7.61 -0.17 4.94
N VAL A 10 -7.80 0.58 6.02
CA VAL A 10 -7.78 0.06 7.39
C VAL A 10 -9.15 0.12 8.06
N GLY A 11 -10.13 0.76 7.42
CA GLY A 11 -11.48 0.88 7.94
C GLY A 11 -12.39 1.70 7.03
N TRP A 12 -13.54 2.04 7.55
CA TRP A 12 -14.53 2.86 6.87
C TRP A 12 -15.36 3.65 7.88
N ASP A 13 -16.00 4.71 7.41
CA ASP A 13 -16.93 5.56 8.17
C ASP A 13 -18.12 5.91 7.26
N ASP A 14 -19.28 5.32 7.54
CA ASP A 14 -20.51 5.50 6.74
C ASP A 14 -21.11 6.91 6.90
N ASP A 15 -20.83 7.56 8.04
CA ASP A 15 -21.35 8.90 8.37
C ASP A 15 -20.39 10.03 7.97
N PHE A 16 -19.20 9.72 7.42
CA PHE A 16 -18.23 10.73 7.00
C PHE A 16 -18.87 11.68 5.99
N SER A 17 -18.97 12.96 6.35
CA SER A 17 -19.68 13.94 5.52
C SER A 17 -18.97 14.16 4.19
N LYS A 18 -19.72 14.07 3.10
CA LYS A 18 -19.26 14.42 1.75
C LYS A 18 -18.74 15.84 1.63
N ASP A 19 -19.16 16.73 2.51
CA ASP A 19 -18.79 18.16 2.46
C ASP A 19 -17.32 18.41 2.82
N TYR A 20 -16.65 17.44 3.45
CA TYR A 20 -15.20 17.47 3.70
C TYR A 20 -14.37 17.24 2.44
N PHE A 21 -14.94 16.66 1.41
CA PHE A 21 -14.23 16.47 0.14
C PHE A 21 -14.26 17.76 -0.70
N ASN A 22 -13.17 17.98 -1.46
CA ASN A 22 -13.08 19.11 -2.37
C ASN A 22 -14.04 18.99 -3.55
N ASP A 23 -14.30 17.77 -4.01
CA ASP A 23 -15.26 17.51 -5.09
C ASP A 23 -16.68 17.61 -4.56
N LYS A 24 -17.38 18.65 -4.97
CA LYS A 24 -18.77 18.94 -4.57
C LYS A 24 -19.80 18.15 -5.39
N THR A 25 -19.38 17.33 -6.34
CA THR A 25 -20.27 16.46 -7.13
C THR A 25 -20.53 15.10 -6.46
N ILE A 26 -19.85 14.81 -5.33
CA ILE A 26 -20.03 13.60 -4.54
C ILE A 26 -21.49 13.49 -4.06
N LYS A 27 -22.10 12.33 -4.36
CA LYS A 27 -23.56 12.15 -4.19
C LYS A 27 -24.02 11.87 -2.77
N GLY A 28 -23.15 11.32 -1.92
CA GLY A 28 -23.51 10.90 -0.57
C GLY A 28 -22.33 10.87 0.40
N ASN A 29 -22.64 10.64 1.66
CA ASN A 29 -21.67 10.43 2.73
C ASN A 29 -20.97 9.08 2.60
N GLY A 30 -19.94 8.89 3.42
CA GLY A 30 -19.16 7.67 3.55
C GLY A 30 -17.78 7.76 2.96
N ALA A 31 -16.83 7.22 3.69
CA ALA A 31 -15.43 7.20 3.30
C ALA A 31 -14.72 5.92 3.74
N PHE A 32 -13.75 5.48 2.96
CA PHE A 32 -12.72 4.55 3.40
C PHE A 32 -11.66 5.30 4.20
N ILE A 33 -11.24 4.70 5.32
CA ILE A 33 -10.12 5.18 6.13
C ILE A 33 -8.87 4.50 5.59
N CYS A 34 -7.93 5.31 5.12
CA CYS A 34 -6.73 4.82 4.44
C CYS A 34 -5.46 5.27 5.16
N VAL A 35 -4.44 4.42 5.13
CA VAL A 35 -3.08 4.74 5.57
C VAL A 35 -2.18 4.90 4.37
N ASN A 36 -1.40 5.99 4.36
CA ASN A 36 -0.43 6.30 3.33
C ASN A 36 0.98 5.87 3.77
N SER A 37 1.86 5.61 2.80
CA SER A 37 3.27 5.30 3.01
C SER A 37 4.16 6.53 3.25
N TRP A 38 3.59 7.75 3.31
CA TRP A 38 4.35 9.01 3.41
C TRP A 38 4.67 9.43 4.85
N GLY A 39 4.38 8.56 5.84
CA GLY A 39 4.69 8.78 7.23
C GLY A 39 3.65 9.65 7.98
N GLU A 40 3.90 9.87 9.26
CA GLU A 40 2.98 10.51 10.19
C GLU A 40 2.77 12.01 9.96
N SER A 41 3.62 12.65 9.18
CA SER A 41 3.47 14.07 8.82
C SER A 41 2.40 14.33 7.75
N PHE A 42 1.90 13.27 7.11
CA PHE A 42 0.85 13.35 6.11
C PHE A 42 -0.53 13.12 6.75
N GLY A 43 -1.51 13.98 6.40
CA GLY A 43 -2.89 13.85 6.89
C GLY A 43 -3.00 13.88 8.41
N ASP A 44 -3.82 13.00 8.97
CA ASP A 44 -3.89 12.78 10.41
C ASP A 44 -3.00 11.57 10.79
N LYS A 45 -1.74 11.83 11.10
CA LYS A 45 -0.73 10.80 11.45
C LYS A 45 -0.61 9.69 10.39
N GLY A 46 -0.61 10.05 9.14
CA GLY A 46 -0.54 9.12 8.02
C GLY A 46 -1.91 8.62 7.54
N ILE A 47 -2.99 9.00 8.22
CA ILE A 47 -4.37 8.63 7.87
C ILE A 47 -5.00 9.70 6.99
N PHE A 48 -5.81 9.26 6.04
CA PHE A 48 -6.65 10.12 5.20
C PHE A 48 -7.90 9.36 4.75
N TYR A 49 -8.84 10.08 4.13
CA TYR A 49 -10.14 9.56 3.78
C TYR A 49 -10.36 9.62 2.27
N ILE A 50 -10.91 8.54 1.71
CA ILE A 50 -11.30 8.44 0.31
C ILE A 50 -12.80 8.18 0.27
N SER A 51 -13.52 8.98 -0.51
CA SER A 51 -14.98 8.82 -0.67
C SER A 51 -15.33 7.43 -1.20
N TYR A 52 -16.46 6.86 -0.74
CA TYR A 52 -17.06 5.68 -1.36
C TYR A 52 -17.40 5.85 -2.84
N TYR A 53 -17.52 7.09 -3.29
CA TYR A 53 -17.85 7.45 -4.67
C TYR A 53 -16.62 7.69 -5.55
N ASP A 54 -15.40 7.44 -5.03
CA ASP A 54 -14.21 7.42 -5.87
C ASP A 54 -14.25 6.22 -6.81
N ASP A 55 -14.10 6.46 -8.11
CA ASP A 55 -14.24 5.45 -9.16
C ASP A 55 -12.99 4.57 -9.34
N ARG A 56 -11.94 4.79 -8.56
CA ARG A 56 -10.65 4.12 -8.68
C ARG A 56 -10.23 3.38 -7.42
N ILE A 57 -10.76 3.78 -6.29
CA ILE A 57 -10.51 3.04 -5.04
C ILE A 57 -10.96 1.59 -5.25
N GLY A 58 -10.13 0.65 -4.85
CA GLY A 58 -10.44 -0.74 -5.02
C GLY A 58 -10.04 -1.35 -6.37
N SER A 59 -9.37 -0.60 -7.25
CA SER A 59 -8.76 -1.17 -8.46
C SER A 59 -7.50 -1.94 -8.10
N ASN A 60 -7.38 -3.20 -8.60
CA ASN A 60 -6.23 -4.08 -8.36
C ASN A 60 -5.95 -4.37 -6.87
N ASN A 61 -6.98 -4.62 -6.11
CA ASN A 61 -6.87 -4.90 -4.68
C ASN A 61 -6.07 -6.16 -4.37
N VAL A 62 -5.26 -6.07 -3.31
CA VAL A 62 -4.67 -7.21 -2.62
C VAL A 62 -5.27 -7.27 -1.22
N CYS A 63 -5.74 -8.43 -0.81
CA CYS A 63 -6.29 -8.66 0.51
C CYS A 63 -5.52 -9.78 1.20
N TYR A 64 -5.09 -9.53 2.44
CA TYR A 64 -4.49 -10.55 3.28
C TYR A 64 -5.59 -11.31 4.00
N THR A 65 -5.73 -12.60 3.68
CA THR A 65 -6.80 -13.45 4.24
C THR A 65 -6.35 -14.33 5.38
N LYS A 66 -5.04 -14.38 5.65
CA LYS A 66 -4.45 -15.19 6.70
C LYS A 66 -3.36 -14.39 7.41
N VAL A 67 -3.43 -14.37 8.73
CA VAL A 67 -2.37 -13.88 9.61
C VAL A 67 -1.80 -15.08 10.35
N GLU A 68 -0.50 -15.22 10.30
CA GLU A 68 0.25 -16.26 11.03
C GLU A 68 0.89 -15.65 12.28
N ASP A 69 1.30 -16.52 13.21
CA ASP A 69 2.02 -16.09 14.40
C ASP A 69 3.34 -15.42 14.03
N THR A 70 3.74 -14.44 14.83
CA THR A 70 4.96 -13.64 14.59
C THR A 70 6.26 -14.42 14.78
N ASN A 71 6.19 -15.67 15.26
CA ASN A 71 7.32 -16.55 15.50
C ASN A 71 7.47 -17.67 14.46
N ASN A 72 6.75 -17.58 13.33
CA ASN A 72 6.82 -18.59 12.26
C ASN A 72 8.13 -18.53 11.45
N TYR A 73 8.90 -17.44 11.55
CA TYR A 73 10.20 -17.26 10.93
C TYR A 73 11.26 -16.81 11.93
N ASP A 74 12.45 -17.35 11.84
CA ASP A 74 13.59 -16.94 12.68
C ASP A 74 14.13 -15.55 12.28
N ASN A 75 14.06 -15.22 10.99
CA ASN A 75 14.51 -13.93 10.45
C ASN A 75 13.67 -13.53 9.23
N ILE A 76 13.41 -12.24 9.11
CA ILE A 76 12.76 -11.62 7.95
C ILE A 76 13.74 -10.63 7.33
N TYR A 77 13.94 -10.72 6.03
CA TYR A 77 14.80 -9.83 5.25
C TYR A 77 13.92 -9.06 4.25
N GLN A 78 13.95 -7.75 4.34
CA GLN A 78 13.13 -6.89 3.49
C GLN A 78 13.92 -5.63 3.09
N SER A 79 13.93 -5.32 1.79
CA SER A 79 14.55 -4.10 1.26
C SER A 79 13.53 -3.06 0.81
N ASP A 80 12.35 -3.49 0.40
CA ASP A 80 11.32 -2.64 -0.19
C ASP A 80 10.20 -2.34 0.82
N LEU A 81 10.48 -1.39 1.72
CA LEU A 81 9.55 -1.02 2.79
C LEU A 81 8.38 -0.16 2.31
N CYS A 82 8.52 0.47 1.14
CA CYS A 82 7.55 1.43 0.61
C CYS A 82 6.68 0.86 -0.52
N GLY A 83 6.83 -0.41 -0.87
CA GLY A 83 6.15 -0.99 -2.03
C GLY A 83 6.66 -0.42 -3.36
N PHE A 84 5.81 -0.43 -4.38
CA PHE A 84 6.17 0.07 -5.71
C PHE A 84 6.29 1.60 -5.72
N THR A 85 7.49 2.11 -5.92
CA THR A 85 7.79 3.55 -6.00
C THR A 85 8.09 4.01 -7.42
N GLY A 86 8.37 3.10 -8.34
CA GLY A 86 8.68 3.41 -9.72
C GLY A 86 9.32 2.26 -10.47
N SER A 87 9.56 2.47 -11.74
CA SER A 87 10.27 1.53 -12.62
C SER A 87 11.59 2.14 -13.05
N MET A 88 12.64 1.33 -13.06
CA MET A 88 13.94 1.68 -13.62
C MET A 88 14.34 0.66 -14.68
N GLY A 89 15.11 1.12 -15.67
CA GLY A 89 15.65 0.28 -16.70
C GLY A 89 16.76 1.01 -17.48
N PHE A 90 17.43 0.29 -18.36
CA PHE A 90 18.41 0.86 -19.26
C PHE A 90 17.81 1.01 -20.65
N GLU A 91 17.95 2.20 -21.24
CA GLU A 91 17.47 2.47 -22.59
C GLU A 91 18.14 1.51 -23.59
N GLY A 92 17.31 0.93 -24.47
CA GLY A 92 17.78 -0.02 -25.48
C GLY A 92 18.09 -1.44 -24.98
N SER A 93 17.86 -1.74 -23.70
CA SER A 93 18.03 -3.08 -23.13
C SER A 93 16.69 -3.82 -23.04
N SER A 94 16.66 -5.07 -23.49
CA SER A 94 15.49 -5.95 -23.37
C SER A 94 15.42 -6.67 -22.02
N SER A 95 16.50 -6.65 -21.23
CA SER A 95 16.56 -7.30 -19.93
C SER A 95 17.51 -6.57 -18.98
N VAL A 96 17.15 -6.60 -17.70
CA VAL A 96 17.93 -6.02 -16.61
C VAL A 96 17.95 -7.00 -15.45
N TYR A 97 19.09 -7.17 -14.81
CA TYR A 97 19.22 -7.96 -13.59
C TYR A 97 19.27 -7.04 -12.39
N PHE A 98 18.55 -7.40 -11.35
CA PHE A 98 18.65 -6.74 -10.04
C PHE A 98 18.71 -7.80 -8.95
N ALA A 99 19.34 -7.46 -7.83
CA ALA A 99 19.43 -8.35 -6.68
C ALA A 99 19.54 -7.56 -5.38
N ASN A 100 18.92 -8.09 -4.34
CA ASN A 100 19.16 -7.69 -2.96
C ASN A 100 20.03 -8.75 -2.29
N VAL A 101 21.03 -8.31 -1.56
CA VAL A 101 21.96 -9.21 -0.87
C VAL A 101 21.77 -9.08 0.63
N TYR A 102 21.51 -10.20 1.29
CA TYR A 102 21.33 -10.26 2.74
C TYR A 102 22.36 -11.21 3.35
N GLN A 103 22.83 -10.87 4.53
CA GLN A 103 23.68 -11.76 5.31
C GLN A 103 22.79 -12.63 6.21
N GLY A 104 22.65 -13.92 5.89
CA GLY A 104 21.92 -14.88 6.73
C GLY A 104 22.60 -15.08 8.08
N LYS A 105 21.82 -14.99 9.16
CA LYS A 105 22.35 -15.24 10.52
C LYS A 105 22.41 -16.73 10.85
N ILE A 106 21.38 -17.48 10.47
CA ILE A 106 21.33 -18.96 10.58
C ILE A 106 20.41 -19.44 9.46
N MET A 107 20.87 -20.32 8.59
CA MET A 107 20.02 -20.94 7.58
C MET A 107 19.59 -22.33 8.05
N LYS A 108 18.35 -22.48 8.50
CA LYS A 108 17.73 -23.81 8.65
C LYS A 108 16.88 -24.17 7.44
N ASN A 109 16.15 -23.22 6.86
CA ASN A 109 15.39 -23.41 5.62
C ASN A 109 15.25 -22.04 4.92
N LEU A 110 15.43 -22.00 3.61
CA LEU A 110 15.06 -20.87 2.76
C LEU A 110 13.82 -21.28 1.97
N THR A 111 12.69 -20.62 2.19
CA THR A 111 11.51 -20.76 1.36
C THR A 111 11.40 -19.52 0.48
N LEU A 112 11.33 -19.73 -0.84
CA LEU A 112 11.14 -18.68 -1.85
C LEU A 112 9.65 -18.54 -2.15
#